data_9b8b6c0bdcef89b4c99cfc46eabd737b
#
_entry.id   9b8b6c0bdcef89b4c99cfc46eabd737b
#
_cell.length_a   1.000
_cell.length_b   1.000
_cell.length_c   1.000
_cell.angle_alpha   90.00
_cell.angle_beta   90.00
_cell.angle_gamma   90.00
#
_symmetry.space_group_name_H-M   'P 1'
#
loop_
_entity.id
_entity.type
_entity.pdbx_description
1 polymer ?
#
loop_
_entity_poly.entity_id
_entity_poly.type
_entity_poly.pdbx_seq_one_letter_code
_entity_poly.pdbx_strand_id
1 'polypeptide(L)'
;LATKWKNIIETGKRLLKQQWQVLVSVMLAGCGIFTFYILIAYRTYYPTEKILYFGILGNILLGSGTAYLLEKGLNRKYQNWIPKEDAYYREWRAEMKKMEHLLQVIGILAFAAAGIFFVLQSKFREYWSWYYNYAAGYVMLFTALIQYMVWQFVRRRFDEKRREMLMGKLEEINQKRIAEALESEKKSLEKVSRSDQLRIDLITNVSHDLKTPLTSMVGYIELIKKEELSDLVRDYVDVLSERAEKLKEMINSLFSLAKASSGNIELHPEKFELNRLVEQIFADMHDHVKESELQFVKQFTEENTEIISDNMYFYRICQNLIENALKYSAKHTRVFVKTYQKESSNHLCLEITNTAGYPMDFTKEEIIERFFRGDKERSSEGNGLGLAIVSTYVKALGGEFDIKIDCDQFKACVEIPRERSKRELE
;
A
#
# COMPACT_ATOMS: atom_id res chain seq x y z
N LEU A 1 -0.68 -59.94 23.76
CA LEU A 1 -0.85 -60.67 22.48
C LEU A 1 -2.19 -60.35 21.81
N ALA A 2 -3.32 -60.41 22.53
CA ALA A 2 -4.66 -60.16 21.98
C ALA A 2 -4.83 -58.74 21.33
N THR A 3 -4.27 -57.71 21.94
CA THR A 3 -4.29 -56.32 21.41
C THR A 3 -3.46 -56.15 20.12
N LYS A 4 -2.34 -56.85 20.02
CA LYS A 4 -1.49 -56.85 18.83
C LYS A 4 -2.17 -57.50 17.63
N TRP A 5 -2.86 -58.62 17.88
CA TRP A 5 -3.66 -59.28 16.85
C TRP A 5 -4.88 -58.46 16.41
N LYS A 6 -5.54 -57.79 17.32
CA LYS A 6 -6.68 -56.92 17.03
C LYS A 6 -6.25 -55.73 16.13
N ASN A 7 -5.10 -55.12 16.41
CA ASN A 7 -4.54 -54.04 15.58
C ASN A 7 -4.11 -54.55 14.19
N ILE A 8 -3.54 -55.76 14.08
CA ILE A 8 -3.17 -56.38 12.80
C ILE A 8 -4.42 -56.63 11.95
N ILE A 9 -5.49 -57.16 12.57
CA ILE A 9 -6.75 -57.45 11.90
C ILE A 9 -7.45 -56.17 11.48
N GLU A 10 -7.46 -55.09 12.29
CA GLU A 10 -8.02 -53.79 11.92
C GLU A 10 -7.21 -53.10 10.81
N THR A 11 -5.88 -53.17 10.89
CA THR A 11 -5.00 -52.66 9.83
C THR A 11 -5.20 -53.43 8.53
N GLY A 12 -5.33 -54.79 8.62
CA GLY A 12 -5.64 -55.63 7.48
C GLY A 12 -7.01 -55.32 6.85
N LYS A 13 -8.03 -55.13 7.70
CA LYS A 13 -9.37 -54.70 7.21
C LYS A 13 -9.36 -53.32 6.56
N ARG A 14 -8.61 -52.34 7.11
CA ARG A 14 -8.44 -51.01 6.49
C ARG A 14 -7.70 -51.11 5.14
N LEU A 15 -6.62 -51.87 5.09
CA LEU A 15 -5.86 -52.10 3.84
C LEU A 15 -6.72 -52.84 2.81
N LEU A 16 -7.46 -53.87 3.19
CA LEU A 16 -8.40 -54.56 2.29
C LEU A 16 -9.51 -53.62 1.81
N LYS A 17 -10.09 -52.80 2.67
CA LYS A 17 -11.13 -51.86 2.30
C LYS A 17 -10.56 -50.77 1.34
N GLN A 18 -9.31 -50.36 1.52
CA GLN A 18 -8.64 -49.36 0.71
C GLN A 18 -8.15 -49.95 -0.61
N GLN A 19 -7.78 -51.23 -0.65
CA GLN A 19 -7.34 -51.90 -1.88
C GLN A 19 -8.49 -52.63 -2.61
N TRP A 20 -9.62 -52.87 -1.97
CA TRP A 20 -10.76 -53.52 -2.59
C TRP A 20 -11.23 -52.87 -3.88
N GLN A 21 -11.32 -51.57 -3.88
CA GLN A 21 -11.71 -50.82 -5.06
C GLN A 21 -10.70 -50.97 -6.21
N VAL A 22 -9.40 -51.09 -5.91
CA VAL A 22 -8.36 -51.39 -6.92
C VAL A 22 -8.52 -52.79 -7.46
N LEU A 23 -8.73 -53.77 -6.58
CA LEU A 23 -8.94 -55.16 -6.99
C LEU A 23 -10.18 -55.30 -7.90
N VAL A 24 -11.28 -54.67 -7.52
CA VAL A 24 -12.49 -54.63 -8.34
C VAL A 24 -12.21 -53.98 -9.70
N SER A 25 -11.47 -52.88 -9.72
CA SER A 25 -11.15 -52.19 -11.00
C SER A 25 -10.23 -53.03 -11.89
N VAL A 26 -9.26 -53.72 -11.32
CA VAL A 26 -8.40 -54.64 -12.06
C VAL A 26 -9.22 -55.83 -12.60
N MET A 27 -10.15 -56.38 -11.79
CA MET A 27 -11.06 -57.44 -12.21
C MET A 27 -11.98 -56.95 -13.37
N LEU A 28 -12.56 -55.76 -13.24
CA LEU A 28 -13.40 -55.16 -14.30
C LEU A 28 -12.60 -54.96 -15.62
N ALA A 29 -11.39 -54.41 -15.53
CA ALA A 29 -10.52 -54.28 -16.70
C ALA A 29 -10.15 -55.67 -17.27
N GLY A 30 -9.83 -56.63 -16.44
CA GLY A 30 -9.56 -58.02 -16.87
C GLY A 30 -10.77 -58.69 -17.54
N CYS A 31 -11.95 -58.56 -16.98
CA CYS A 31 -13.19 -59.01 -17.59
C CYS A 31 -13.46 -58.33 -18.95
N GLY A 32 -13.19 -57.04 -19.05
CA GLY A 32 -13.26 -56.32 -20.33
C GLY A 32 -12.30 -56.87 -21.37
N ILE A 33 -11.06 -57.14 -21.03
CA ILE A 33 -10.07 -57.79 -21.92
C ILE A 33 -10.53 -59.18 -22.29
N PHE A 34 -11.07 -59.98 -21.34
CA PHE A 34 -11.57 -61.30 -21.62
C PHE A 34 -12.78 -61.34 -22.57
N THR A 35 -13.69 -60.34 -22.46
CA THR A 35 -14.80 -60.22 -23.42
C THR A 35 -14.29 -59.96 -24.84
N PHE A 36 -13.25 -59.14 -24.99
CA PHE A 36 -12.60 -58.91 -26.30
C PHE A 36 -11.85 -60.17 -26.79
N TYR A 37 -11.21 -60.91 -25.89
CA TYR A 37 -10.61 -62.20 -26.26
C TYR A 37 -11.64 -63.18 -26.81
N ILE A 38 -12.78 -63.36 -26.14
CA ILE A 38 -13.90 -64.19 -26.62
C ILE A 38 -14.38 -63.69 -27.98
N LEU A 39 -14.54 -62.38 -28.13
CA LEU A 39 -15.02 -61.78 -29.39
C LEU A 39 -14.03 -62.05 -30.55
N ILE A 40 -12.73 -62.06 -30.32
CA ILE A 40 -11.73 -62.38 -31.32
C ILE A 40 -11.65 -63.90 -31.60
N ALA A 41 -11.66 -64.70 -30.55
CA ALA A 41 -11.49 -66.15 -30.63
C ALA A 41 -12.72 -66.87 -31.31
N TYR A 42 -13.90 -66.35 -31.05
CA TYR A 42 -15.16 -66.97 -31.51
C TYR A 42 -15.90 -66.15 -32.54
N ARG A 43 -15.23 -65.16 -33.19
CA ARG A 43 -15.82 -64.20 -34.13
C ARG A 43 -16.59 -64.86 -35.30
N THR A 44 -16.20 -66.06 -35.70
CA THR A 44 -16.84 -66.81 -36.81
C THR A 44 -18.14 -67.49 -36.40
N TYR A 45 -18.39 -67.67 -35.12
CA TYR A 45 -19.57 -68.37 -34.58
C TYR A 45 -20.70 -67.43 -34.14
N TYR A 46 -20.40 -66.11 -33.93
CA TYR A 46 -21.40 -65.20 -33.42
C TYR A 46 -22.04 -64.34 -34.49
N PRO A 47 -23.36 -64.17 -34.45
CA PRO A 47 -24.02 -63.15 -35.32
C PRO A 47 -23.58 -61.76 -34.94
N THR A 48 -23.66 -60.84 -35.91
CA THR A 48 -23.18 -59.42 -35.78
C THR A 48 -23.72 -58.72 -34.55
N GLU A 49 -24.98 -58.95 -34.17
CA GLU A 49 -25.61 -58.37 -32.98
C GLU A 49 -24.90 -58.75 -31.72
N LYS A 50 -24.54 -60.03 -31.52
CA LYS A 50 -23.81 -60.52 -30.35
C LYS A 50 -22.40 -59.95 -30.29
N ILE A 51 -21.75 -59.76 -31.41
CA ILE A 51 -20.42 -59.15 -31.48
C ILE A 51 -20.48 -57.69 -30.99
N LEU A 52 -21.50 -56.94 -31.38
CA LEU A 52 -21.70 -55.57 -30.93
C LEU A 52 -22.00 -55.53 -29.43
N TYR A 53 -22.85 -56.45 -28.93
CA TYR A 53 -23.11 -56.58 -27.48
C TYR A 53 -21.85 -56.83 -26.69
N PHE A 54 -21.04 -57.81 -27.07
CA PHE A 54 -19.78 -58.11 -26.39
C PHE A 54 -18.80 -56.94 -26.51
N GLY A 55 -18.79 -56.20 -27.63
CA GLY A 55 -17.97 -55.00 -27.81
C GLY A 55 -18.37 -53.87 -26.86
N ILE A 56 -19.66 -53.61 -26.73
CA ILE A 56 -20.17 -52.58 -25.79
C ILE A 56 -19.86 -52.97 -24.37
N LEU A 57 -20.19 -54.19 -23.98
CA LEU A 57 -19.92 -54.70 -22.60
C LEU A 57 -18.43 -54.66 -22.26
N GLY A 58 -17.56 -55.08 -23.18
CA GLY A 58 -16.11 -55.04 -23.04
C GLY A 58 -15.59 -53.63 -22.86
N ASN A 59 -16.09 -52.66 -23.62
CA ASN A 59 -15.71 -51.24 -23.46
C ASN A 59 -16.17 -50.64 -22.14
N ILE A 60 -17.38 -50.96 -21.66
CA ILE A 60 -17.88 -50.49 -20.36
C ILE A 60 -17.00 -51.03 -19.23
N LEU A 61 -16.73 -52.33 -19.22
CA LEU A 61 -15.94 -52.99 -18.20
C LEU A 61 -14.48 -52.50 -18.19
N LEU A 62 -13.86 -52.44 -19.37
CA LEU A 62 -12.48 -51.97 -19.54
C LEU A 62 -12.36 -50.50 -19.20
N GLY A 63 -13.28 -49.64 -19.70
CA GLY A 63 -13.27 -48.21 -19.44
C GLY A 63 -13.48 -47.85 -17.99
N SER A 64 -14.42 -48.49 -17.28
CA SER A 64 -14.66 -48.24 -15.89
C SER A 64 -13.48 -48.69 -15.01
N GLY A 65 -12.87 -49.83 -15.29
CA GLY A 65 -11.69 -50.32 -14.59
C GLY A 65 -10.47 -49.42 -14.79
N THR A 66 -10.16 -49.09 -16.03
CA THR A 66 -9.01 -48.26 -16.40
C THR A 66 -9.18 -46.82 -15.92
N ALA A 67 -10.39 -46.23 -15.99
CA ALA A 67 -10.68 -44.89 -15.50
C ALA A 67 -10.37 -44.77 -14.00
N TYR A 68 -10.85 -45.71 -13.20
CA TYR A 68 -10.58 -45.67 -11.76
C TYR A 68 -9.08 -45.88 -11.42
N LEU A 69 -8.41 -46.80 -12.11
CA LEU A 69 -6.98 -47.04 -11.91
C LEU A 69 -6.14 -45.80 -12.28
N LEU A 70 -6.50 -45.11 -13.38
CA LEU A 70 -5.85 -43.89 -13.80
C LEU A 70 -6.06 -42.76 -12.76
N GLU A 71 -7.29 -42.52 -12.34
CA GLU A 71 -7.60 -41.52 -11.31
C GLU A 71 -6.81 -41.76 -10.02
N LYS A 72 -6.78 -43.01 -9.56
CA LYS A 72 -6.02 -43.38 -8.34
C LYS A 72 -4.52 -43.24 -8.53
N GLY A 73 -4.00 -43.59 -9.69
CA GLY A 73 -2.59 -43.41 -10.05
C GLY A 73 -2.18 -41.94 -10.06
N LEU A 74 -3.00 -41.08 -10.66
CA LEU A 74 -2.81 -39.64 -10.68
C LEU A 74 -2.85 -39.05 -9.25
N ASN A 75 -3.86 -39.42 -8.47
CA ASN A 75 -3.96 -38.97 -7.07
C ASN A 75 -2.75 -39.39 -6.26
N ARG A 76 -2.26 -40.63 -6.37
CA ARG A 76 -1.07 -41.11 -5.67
C ARG A 76 0.20 -40.38 -6.08
N LYS A 77 0.40 -40.13 -7.39
CA LYS A 77 1.58 -39.42 -7.90
C LYS A 77 1.64 -37.99 -7.39
N TYR A 78 0.49 -37.31 -7.29
CA TYR A 78 0.43 -35.89 -6.94
C TYR A 78 -0.01 -35.60 -5.50
N GLN A 79 -0.30 -36.62 -4.66
CA GLN A 79 -0.76 -36.48 -3.28
C GLN A 79 0.29 -35.75 -2.40
N ASN A 80 1.58 -36.04 -2.61
CA ASN A 80 2.69 -35.52 -1.81
C ASN A 80 3.45 -34.37 -2.55
N TRP A 81 2.93 -33.94 -3.66
CA TRP A 81 3.57 -32.89 -4.43
C TRP A 81 3.13 -31.51 -3.90
N ILE A 82 3.93 -30.95 -3.00
CA ILE A 82 3.79 -29.58 -2.48
C ILE A 82 4.87 -28.75 -3.15
N PRO A 83 4.54 -27.87 -4.05
CA PRO A 83 5.52 -27.02 -4.73
C PRO A 83 6.05 -25.93 -3.83
N LYS A 84 7.28 -25.49 -4.11
CA LYS A 84 7.88 -24.30 -3.51
C LYS A 84 7.19 -23.04 -4.06
N GLU A 85 6.95 -22.06 -3.20
CA GLU A 85 6.00 -20.95 -3.34
C GLU A 85 5.97 -20.20 -4.68
N ASP A 86 7.09 -19.93 -5.34
CA ASP A 86 7.11 -19.08 -6.55
C ASP A 86 7.19 -19.83 -7.89
N ALA A 87 7.55 -21.11 -7.88
CA ALA A 87 7.67 -21.95 -9.08
C ALA A 87 6.42 -22.80 -9.34
N TYR A 88 5.47 -22.80 -8.42
CA TYR A 88 4.35 -23.72 -8.31
C TYR A 88 3.54 -23.90 -9.60
N TYR A 89 3.04 -22.81 -10.15
CA TYR A 89 2.16 -22.89 -11.32
C TYR A 89 2.92 -23.24 -12.60
N ARG A 90 4.18 -22.81 -12.71
CA ARG A 90 5.04 -23.11 -13.88
C ARG A 90 5.47 -24.57 -13.93
N GLU A 91 5.93 -25.11 -12.79
CA GLU A 91 6.37 -26.53 -12.70
C GLU A 91 5.20 -27.48 -12.87
N TRP A 92 4.05 -27.20 -12.24
CA TRP A 92 2.84 -27.98 -12.42
C TRP A 92 2.37 -27.99 -13.89
N ARG A 93 2.32 -26.82 -14.54
CA ARG A 93 1.95 -26.70 -15.95
C ARG A 93 2.91 -27.44 -16.87
N ALA A 94 4.19 -27.42 -16.60
CA ALA A 94 5.20 -28.14 -17.36
C ALA A 94 5.06 -29.66 -17.23
N GLU A 95 4.83 -30.18 -16.00
CA GLU A 95 4.58 -31.60 -15.76
C GLU A 95 3.28 -32.09 -16.40
N MET A 96 2.23 -31.30 -16.28
CA MET A 96 0.94 -31.63 -16.91
C MET A 96 1.05 -31.66 -18.43
N LYS A 97 1.82 -30.76 -19.04
CA LYS A 97 2.08 -30.73 -20.48
C LYS A 97 2.88 -31.95 -20.95
N LYS A 98 3.87 -32.39 -20.16
CA LYS A 98 4.62 -33.63 -20.46
C LYS A 98 3.71 -34.85 -20.44
N MET A 99 2.82 -34.94 -19.43
CA MET A 99 1.86 -36.03 -19.32
C MET A 99 0.84 -36.01 -20.47
N GLU A 100 0.43 -34.83 -20.91
CA GLU A 100 -0.44 -34.65 -22.07
C GLU A 100 0.20 -35.20 -23.33
N HIS A 101 1.43 -34.87 -23.58
CA HIS A 101 2.18 -35.39 -24.71
C HIS A 101 2.31 -36.91 -24.66
N LEU A 102 2.66 -37.47 -23.48
CA LEU A 102 2.76 -38.91 -23.32
C LEU A 102 1.46 -39.64 -23.61
N LEU A 103 0.32 -39.12 -23.08
CA LEU A 103 -1.01 -39.73 -23.35
C LEU A 103 -1.45 -39.59 -24.81
N GLN A 104 -1.11 -38.47 -25.46
CA GLN A 104 -1.36 -38.29 -26.91
C GLN A 104 -0.57 -39.31 -27.71
N VAL A 105 0.72 -39.50 -27.43
CA VAL A 105 1.58 -40.49 -28.09
C VAL A 105 1.03 -41.91 -27.89
N ILE A 106 0.67 -42.28 -26.67
CA ILE A 106 0.05 -43.59 -26.37
C ILE A 106 -1.27 -43.76 -27.14
N GLY A 107 -2.12 -42.72 -27.17
CA GLY A 107 -3.38 -42.75 -27.93
C GLY A 107 -3.17 -42.98 -29.45
N ILE A 108 -2.20 -42.24 -30.02
CA ILE A 108 -1.83 -42.38 -31.44
C ILE A 108 -1.30 -43.80 -31.73
N LEU A 109 -0.41 -44.32 -30.88
CA LEU A 109 0.13 -45.67 -31.03
C LEU A 109 -0.98 -46.75 -30.90
N ALA A 110 -1.91 -46.59 -29.97
CA ALA A 110 -3.03 -47.50 -29.81
C ALA A 110 -3.97 -47.48 -31.02
N PHE A 111 -4.22 -46.27 -31.56
CA PHE A 111 -5.05 -46.12 -32.78
C PHE A 111 -4.34 -46.71 -34.00
N ALA A 112 -3.02 -46.46 -34.14
CA ALA A 112 -2.22 -47.02 -35.23
C ALA A 112 -2.19 -48.57 -35.13
N ALA A 113 -2.00 -49.15 -33.94
CA ALA A 113 -2.04 -50.59 -33.71
C ALA A 113 -3.41 -51.20 -34.08
N ALA A 114 -4.51 -50.54 -33.71
CA ALA A 114 -5.87 -50.95 -34.08
C ALA A 114 -6.08 -50.87 -35.60
N GLY A 115 -5.55 -49.85 -36.28
CA GLY A 115 -5.58 -49.69 -37.73
C GLY A 115 -4.75 -50.79 -38.44
N ILE A 116 -3.54 -51.08 -37.96
CA ILE A 116 -2.70 -52.16 -38.50
C ILE A 116 -3.39 -53.51 -38.34
N PHE A 117 -3.96 -53.77 -37.16
CA PHE A 117 -4.74 -54.97 -36.88
C PHE A 117 -5.90 -55.10 -37.89
N PHE A 118 -6.65 -54.04 -38.15
CA PHE A 118 -7.74 -54.00 -39.11
C PHE A 118 -7.26 -54.30 -40.53
N VAL A 119 -6.14 -53.71 -40.98
CA VAL A 119 -5.53 -53.93 -42.30
C VAL A 119 -5.05 -55.38 -42.46
N LEU A 120 -4.34 -55.90 -41.44
CA LEU A 120 -3.90 -57.30 -41.45
C LEU A 120 -5.10 -58.24 -41.51
N GLN A 121 -6.13 -57.96 -40.74
CA GLN A 121 -7.37 -58.71 -40.75
C GLN A 121 -8.04 -58.70 -42.16
N SER A 122 -8.00 -57.58 -42.86
CA SER A 122 -8.56 -57.46 -44.22
C SER A 122 -7.74 -58.24 -45.27
N LYS A 123 -6.39 -58.28 -45.14
CA LYS A 123 -5.50 -59.06 -46.04
C LYS A 123 -5.62 -60.57 -45.85
N PHE A 124 -5.78 -61.06 -44.63
CA PHE A 124 -6.00 -62.48 -44.33
C PHE A 124 -7.36 -63.02 -44.88
N ARG A 125 -8.24 -62.12 -45.26
CA ARG A 125 -9.54 -62.43 -45.89
C ARG A 125 -9.40 -63.14 -47.24
N GLU A 126 -8.45 -62.80 -48.07
CA GLU A 126 -8.25 -63.42 -49.41
C GLU A 126 -7.93 -64.93 -49.32
N TYR A 127 -7.42 -65.40 -48.17
CA TYR A 127 -7.08 -66.80 -47.99
C TYR A 127 -8.19 -67.69 -47.42
N TRP A 128 -9.23 -67.07 -46.68
CA TRP A 128 -10.32 -67.84 -46.04
C TRP A 128 -11.69 -67.19 -46.28
N SER A 129 -12.29 -67.53 -47.42
CA SER A 129 -13.32 -66.72 -48.07
C SER A 129 -14.75 -66.76 -47.57
N TRP A 130 -15.19 -67.41 -46.52
CA TRP A 130 -16.61 -67.57 -46.34
C TRP A 130 -17.25 -67.12 -45.01
N TYR A 131 -16.53 -66.78 -43.99
CA TYR A 131 -17.10 -66.35 -42.68
C TYR A 131 -16.36 -65.18 -41.94
N TYR A 132 -16.15 -64.10 -42.66
CA TYR A 132 -15.46 -63.01 -42.02
C TYR A 132 -16.45 -61.98 -41.51
N ASN A 133 -16.52 -61.80 -40.13
CA ASN A 133 -17.39 -60.83 -39.53
C ASN A 133 -16.63 -59.50 -39.29
N TYR A 134 -16.83 -58.53 -40.16
CA TYR A 134 -16.19 -57.17 -40.03
C TYR A 134 -16.58 -56.45 -38.76
N ALA A 135 -17.70 -56.78 -38.14
CA ALA A 135 -18.15 -56.14 -36.92
C ALA A 135 -17.12 -56.23 -35.82
N ALA A 136 -16.38 -57.36 -35.68
CA ALA A 136 -15.32 -57.50 -34.72
C ALA A 136 -14.15 -56.51 -34.91
N GLY A 137 -13.75 -56.30 -36.20
CA GLY A 137 -12.72 -55.32 -36.55
C GLY A 137 -13.13 -53.88 -36.25
N TYR A 138 -14.33 -53.49 -36.55
CA TYR A 138 -14.87 -52.18 -36.19
C TYR A 138 -14.96 -51.97 -34.68
N VAL A 139 -15.45 -52.99 -33.95
CA VAL A 139 -15.49 -52.91 -32.46
C VAL A 139 -14.09 -52.65 -31.88
N MET A 140 -13.06 -53.36 -32.40
CA MET A 140 -11.69 -53.13 -31.91
C MET A 140 -11.13 -51.75 -32.25
N LEU A 141 -11.41 -51.24 -33.44
CA LEU A 141 -11.01 -49.89 -33.86
C LEU A 141 -11.67 -48.84 -32.97
N PHE A 142 -12.98 -48.93 -32.76
CA PHE A 142 -13.71 -47.99 -31.91
C PHE A 142 -13.33 -48.13 -30.42
N THR A 143 -12.91 -49.32 -29.97
CA THR A 143 -12.44 -49.53 -28.59
C THR A 143 -11.25 -48.62 -28.26
N ALA A 144 -10.25 -48.53 -29.13
CA ALA A 144 -9.09 -47.65 -28.91
C ALA A 144 -9.52 -46.18 -28.75
N LEU A 145 -10.46 -45.73 -29.63
CA LEU A 145 -11.00 -44.36 -29.56
C LEU A 145 -11.78 -44.09 -28.26
N ILE A 146 -12.67 -45.03 -27.88
CA ILE A 146 -13.48 -44.89 -26.65
C ILE A 146 -12.57 -44.88 -25.41
N GLN A 147 -11.59 -45.77 -25.30
CA GLN A 147 -10.66 -45.81 -24.19
C GLN A 147 -9.83 -44.53 -24.12
N TYR A 148 -9.37 -43.98 -25.24
CA TYR A 148 -8.70 -42.71 -25.31
C TYR A 148 -9.59 -41.56 -24.79
N MET A 149 -10.88 -41.49 -25.21
CA MET A 149 -11.83 -40.49 -24.73
C MET A 149 -12.07 -40.61 -23.20
N VAL A 150 -12.25 -41.84 -22.69
CA VAL A 150 -12.41 -42.09 -21.25
C VAL A 150 -11.19 -41.58 -20.47
N TRP A 151 -10.00 -41.86 -20.96
CA TRP A 151 -8.76 -41.41 -20.30
C TRP A 151 -8.61 -39.89 -20.34
N GLN A 152 -8.95 -39.25 -21.47
CA GLN A 152 -8.96 -37.79 -21.57
C GLN A 152 -9.98 -37.14 -20.62
N PHE A 153 -11.16 -37.74 -20.47
CA PHE A 153 -12.20 -37.27 -19.58
C PHE A 153 -11.77 -37.35 -18.10
N VAL A 154 -11.25 -38.51 -17.67
CA VAL A 154 -10.74 -38.68 -16.29
C VAL A 154 -9.63 -37.69 -15.98
N ARG A 155 -8.72 -37.50 -16.94
CA ARG A 155 -7.64 -36.55 -16.80
C ARG A 155 -8.15 -35.10 -16.67
N ARG A 156 -9.06 -34.65 -17.55
CA ARG A 156 -9.62 -33.29 -17.46
C ARG A 156 -10.27 -33.04 -16.10
N ARG A 157 -11.08 -33.99 -15.63
CA ARG A 157 -11.68 -33.90 -14.29
C ARG A 157 -10.65 -33.81 -13.17
N PHE A 158 -9.59 -34.59 -13.26
CA PHE A 158 -8.50 -34.52 -12.31
C PHE A 158 -7.82 -33.15 -12.32
N ASP A 159 -7.53 -32.62 -13.50
CA ASP A 159 -6.89 -31.30 -13.68
C ASP A 159 -7.76 -30.16 -13.17
N GLU A 160 -9.06 -30.18 -13.40
CA GLU A 160 -10.01 -29.20 -12.88
C GLU A 160 -10.04 -29.19 -11.37
N LYS A 161 -10.27 -30.36 -10.77
CA LYS A 161 -10.29 -30.50 -9.31
C LYS A 161 -8.97 -30.07 -8.64
N ARG A 162 -7.87 -30.35 -9.30
CA ARG A 162 -6.54 -29.95 -8.80
C ARG A 162 -6.33 -28.45 -8.91
N ARG A 163 -6.75 -27.83 -10.02
CA ARG A 163 -6.71 -26.35 -10.19
C ARG A 163 -7.51 -25.64 -9.11
N GLU A 164 -8.73 -26.06 -8.85
CA GLU A 164 -9.56 -25.46 -7.79
C GLU A 164 -8.88 -25.51 -6.42
N MET A 165 -8.34 -26.68 -6.06
CA MET A 165 -7.62 -26.85 -4.81
C MET A 165 -6.38 -25.94 -4.71
N LEU A 166 -5.65 -25.76 -5.82
CA LEU A 166 -4.45 -24.93 -5.88
C LEU A 166 -4.79 -23.44 -5.79
N MET A 167 -5.82 -23.01 -6.50
CA MET A 167 -6.30 -21.63 -6.44
C MET A 167 -6.76 -21.26 -5.03
N GLY A 168 -7.51 -22.13 -4.37
CA GLY A 168 -7.91 -21.93 -2.97
C GLY A 168 -6.73 -21.77 -2.00
N LYS A 169 -5.70 -22.60 -2.14
CA LYS A 169 -4.47 -22.46 -1.32
C LYS A 169 -3.69 -21.19 -1.61
N LEU A 170 -3.59 -20.80 -2.89
CA LEU A 170 -2.91 -19.58 -3.29
C LEU A 170 -3.63 -18.35 -2.73
N GLU A 171 -4.94 -18.37 -2.75
CA GLU A 171 -5.77 -17.30 -2.19
C GLU A 171 -5.61 -17.19 -0.67
N GLU A 172 -5.60 -18.33 0.05
CA GLU A 172 -5.33 -18.37 1.49
C GLU A 172 -3.94 -17.79 1.84
N ILE A 173 -2.90 -18.16 1.09
CA ILE A 173 -1.55 -17.64 1.28
C ILE A 173 -1.49 -16.13 0.99
N ASN A 174 -2.14 -15.67 -0.08
CA ASN A 174 -2.18 -14.26 -0.42
C ASN A 174 -2.91 -13.43 0.64
N GLN A 175 -4.06 -13.90 1.13
CA GLN A 175 -4.79 -13.25 2.21
C GLN A 175 -3.94 -13.14 3.49
N LYS A 176 -3.21 -14.21 3.83
CA LYS A 176 -2.31 -14.20 4.98
C LYS A 176 -1.17 -13.19 4.81
N ARG A 177 -0.53 -13.14 3.64
CA ARG A 177 0.54 -12.16 3.33
C ARG A 177 0.03 -10.71 3.38
N ILE A 178 -1.18 -10.46 2.85
CA ILE A 178 -1.80 -9.13 2.92
C ILE A 178 -2.09 -8.74 4.36
N ALA A 179 -2.64 -9.65 5.17
CA ALA A 179 -2.90 -9.39 6.58
C ALA A 179 -1.62 -9.11 7.39
N GLU A 180 -0.55 -9.89 7.16
CA GLU A 180 0.75 -9.67 7.80
C GLU A 180 1.39 -8.33 7.38
N ALA A 181 1.28 -7.95 6.09
CA ALA A 181 1.78 -6.67 5.58
C ALA A 181 1.02 -5.48 6.19
N LEU A 182 -0.32 -5.55 6.25
CA LEU A 182 -1.16 -4.53 6.86
C LEU A 182 -0.88 -4.38 8.35
N GLU A 183 -0.68 -5.48 9.08
CA GLU A 183 -0.34 -5.44 10.50
C GLU A 183 1.04 -4.81 10.74
N SER A 184 2.02 -5.12 9.88
CA SER A 184 3.35 -4.51 9.94
C SER A 184 3.30 -3.00 9.67
N GLU A 185 2.53 -2.58 8.66
CA GLU A 185 2.33 -1.17 8.33
C GLU A 185 1.63 -0.42 9.47
N LYS A 186 0.57 -0.99 10.03
CA LYS A 186 -0.14 -0.43 11.19
C LYS A 186 0.80 -0.23 12.39
N LYS A 187 1.61 -1.24 12.72
CA LYS A 187 2.61 -1.14 13.80
C LYS A 187 3.67 -0.06 13.52
N SER A 188 4.04 0.13 12.26
CA SER A 188 4.98 1.20 11.87
C SER A 188 4.35 2.57 12.06
N LEU A 189 3.10 2.77 11.59
CA LEU A 189 2.35 4.01 11.78
C LEU A 189 2.11 4.33 13.26
N GLU A 190 1.75 3.33 14.07
CA GLU A 190 1.59 3.50 15.51
C GLU A 190 2.89 3.93 16.20
N LYS A 191 4.06 3.39 15.79
CA LYS A 191 5.36 3.81 16.31
C LYS A 191 5.69 5.26 15.96
N VAL A 192 5.44 5.67 14.70
CA VAL A 192 5.65 7.05 14.25
C VAL A 192 4.75 8.00 15.03
N SER A 193 3.44 7.70 15.08
CA SER A 193 2.47 8.51 15.83
C SER A 193 2.83 8.63 17.31
N ARG A 194 3.24 7.53 17.95
CA ARG A 194 3.67 7.55 19.35
C ARG A 194 4.95 8.36 19.56
N SER A 195 5.90 8.29 18.61
CA SER A 195 7.12 9.09 18.67
C SER A 195 6.82 10.58 18.56
N ASP A 196 5.91 10.96 17.66
CA ASP A 196 5.49 12.34 17.50
C ASP A 196 4.73 12.85 18.74
N GLN A 197 3.85 12.03 19.32
CA GLN A 197 3.15 12.38 20.55
C GLN A 197 4.12 12.58 21.73
N LEU A 198 5.08 11.67 21.92
CA LEU A 198 6.12 11.82 22.94
C LEU A 198 6.94 13.09 22.75
N ARG A 199 7.28 13.43 21.51
CA ARG A 199 8.02 14.66 21.20
C ARG A 199 7.22 15.91 21.59
N ILE A 200 5.92 15.91 21.38
CA ILE A 200 5.00 16.99 21.73
C ILE A 200 4.85 17.09 23.26
N ASP A 201 4.61 15.97 23.93
CA ASP A 201 4.46 15.91 25.38
C ASP A 201 5.75 16.41 26.09
N LEU A 202 6.91 16.00 25.56
CA LEU A 202 8.20 16.49 26.06
C LEU A 202 8.34 18.01 25.91
N ILE A 203 8.04 18.55 24.70
CA ILE A 203 8.16 20.00 24.44
C ILE A 203 7.16 20.77 25.32
N THR A 204 5.93 20.25 25.47
CA THR A 204 4.88 20.88 26.30
C THR A 204 5.27 20.91 27.76
N ASN A 205 5.71 19.79 28.34
CA ASN A 205 6.09 19.70 29.72
C ASN A 205 7.33 20.55 30.02
N VAL A 206 8.36 20.44 29.18
CA VAL A 206 9.59 21.23 29.32
C VAL A 206 9.29 22.73 29.22
N SER A 207 8.42 23.14 28.30
CA SER A 207 8.05 24.57 28.15
C SER A 207 7.31 25.10 29.38
N HIS A 208 6.40 24.30 29.95
CA HIS A 208 5.72 24.65 31.21
C HIS A 208 6.70 24.79 32.36
N ASP A 209 7.60 23.82 32.49
CA ASP A 209 8.60 23.81 33.57
C ASP A 209 9.65 24.92 33.44
N LEU A 210 9.90 25.39 32.23
CA LEU A 210 10.74 26.57 31.97
C LEU A 210 10.01 27.90 32.19
N LYS A 211 8.70 27.96 31.90
CA LYS A 211 7.92 29.19 32.06
C LYS A 211 7.86 29.68 33.50
N THR A 212 7.70 28.76 34.45
CA THR A 212 7.57 29.09 35.88
C THR A 212 8.80 29.79 36.45
N PRO A 213 10.03 29.24 36.35
CA PRO A 213 11.23 29.92 36.87
C PRO A 213 11.53 31.22 36.11
N LEU A 214 11.25 31.27 34.82
CA LEU A 214 11.46 32.47 34.01
C LEU A 214 10.54 33.62 34.43
N THR A 215 9.25 33.30 34.66
CA THR A 215 8.31 34.31 35.20
C THR A 215 8.77 34.88 36.52
N SER A 216 9.32 34.02 37.38
CA SER A 216 9.90 34.47 38.67
C SER A 216 11.13 35.35 38.44
N MET A 217 12.03 35.00 37.50
CA MET A 217 13.20 35.83 37.17
C MET A 217 12.79 37.22 36.67
N VAL A 218 11.85 37.28 35.74
CA VAL A 218 11.31 38.56 35.22
C VAL A 218 10.70 39.39 36.35
N GLY A 219 9.92 38.78 37.26
CA GLY A 219 9.35 39.47 38.40
C GLY A 219 10.41 40.04 39.34
N TYR A 220 11.51 39.33 39.64
CA TYR A 220 12.60 39.85 40.44
C TYR A 220 13.37 40.96 39.72
N ILE A 221 13.58 40.88 38.43
CA ILE A 221 14.20 41.96 37.65
C ILE A 221 13.34 43.22 37.72
N GLU A 222 12.01 43.11 37.60
CA GLU A 222 11.10 44.25 37.72
C GLU A 222 11.10 44.88 39.14
N LEU A 223 11.26 44.04 40.17
CA LEU A 223 11.41 44.55 41.54
C LEU A 223 12.74 45.30 41.71
N ILE A 224 13.83 44.78 41.19
CA ILE A 224 15.16 45.43 41.22
C ILE A 224 15.12 46.77 40.47
N LYS A 225 14.42 46.88 39.33
CA LYS A 225 14.24 48.14 38.57
C LYS A 225 13.55 49.25 39.41
N LYS A 226 12.79 48.88 40.41
CA LYS A 226 12.09 49.86 41.28
C LYS A 226 12.97 50.43 42.41
N GLU A 227 14.12 49.81 42.68
CA GLU A 227 15.07 50.27 43.68
C GLU A 227 15.96 51.42 43.15
N GLU A 228 16.58 52.15 44.02
CA GLU A 228 17.60 53.15 43.67
C GLU A 228 18.86 52.46 43.15
N LEU A 229 19.10 52.48 41.84
CA LEU A 229 20.24 51.85 41.21
C LEU A 229 21.24 52.87 40.69
N SER A 230 22.54 52.57 40.80
CA SER A 230 23.55 53.33 40.05
C SER A 230 23.38 53.15 38.57
N ASP A 231 23.83 54.15 37.78
CA ASP A 231 23.64 54.08 36.32
C ASP A 231 24.21 52.79 35.70
N LEU A 232 25.40 52.35 36.17
CA LEU A 232 26.01 51.12 35.70
C LEU A 232 25.16 49.86 36.04
N VAL A 233 24.57 49.80 37.23
CA VAL A 233 23.71 48.66 37.62
C VAL A 233 22.39 48.70 36.86
N ARG A 234 21.86 49.88 36.61
CA ARG A 234 20.67 50.08 35.79
C ARG A 234 20.85 49.50 34.38
N ASP A 235 21.98 49.81 33.72
CA ASP A 235 22.32 49.26 32.38
C ASP A 235 22.37 47.73 32.43
N TYR A 236 22.97 47.13 33.45
CA TYR A 236 23.01 45.66 33.58
C TYR A 236 21.61 45.05 33.75
N VAL A 237 20.76 45.68 34.55
CA VAL A 237 19.40 45.22 34.82
C VAL A 237 18.55 45.37 33.57
N ASP A 238 18.76 46.44 32.79
CA ASP A 238 18.04 46.61 31.52
C ASP A 238 18.43 45.52 30.50
N VAL A 239 19.71 45.22 30.36
CA VAL A 239 20.17 44.10 29.52
C VAL A 239 19.61 42.75 30.01
N LEU A 240 19.60 42.48 31.31
CA LEU A 240 19.03 41.25 31.88
C LEU A 240 17.52 41.16 31.62
N SER A 241 16.81 42.28 31.77
CA SER A 241 15.36 42.38 31.46
C SER A 241 15.06 42.05 30.02
N GLU A 242 15.79 42.62 29.07
CA GLU A 242 15.66 42.35 27.64
C GLU A 242 15.93 40.87 27.34
N ARG A 243 16.98 40.29 27.89
CA ARG A 243 17.32 38.88 27.67
C ARG A 243 16.30 37.93 28.27
N ALA A 244 15.74 38.24 29.44
CA ALA A 244 14.71 37.44 30.08
C ALA A 244 13.40 37.47 29.28
N GLU A 245 12.96 38.65 28.80
CA GLU A 245 11.74 38.75 27.96
C GLU A 245 11.92 38.00 26.65
N LYS A 246 13.08 38.12 26.00
CA LYS A 246 13.39 37.40 24.76
C LYS A 246 13.36 35.85 24.96
N LEU A 247 13.86 35.35 26.09
CA LEU A 247 13.78 33.93 26.43
C LEU A 247 12.33 33.49 26.66
N LYS A 248 11.50 34.32 27.27
CA LYS A 248 10.07 34.09 27.50
C LYS A 248 9.32 34.01 26.17
N GLU A 249 9.60 34.89 25.23
CA GLU A 249 9.03 34.85 23.87
C GLU A 249 9.44 33.57 23.13
N MET A 250 10.70 33.16 23.25
CA MET A 250 11.21 31.95 22.62
C MET A 250 10.52 30.69 23.16
N ILE A 251 10.34 30.57 24.46
CA ILE A 251 9.64 29.45 25.11
C ILE A 251 8.17 29.42 24.69
N ASN A 252 7.50 30.59 24.69
CA ASN A 252 6.11 30.69 24.22
C ASN A 252 5.94 30.29 22.73
N SER A 253 6.88 30.73 21.91
CA SER A 253 6.89 30.36 20.47
C SER A 253 7.10 28.87 20.23
N LEU A 254 8.02 28.24 20.98
CA LEU A 254 8.27 26.80 20.93
C LEU A 254 7.05 26.00 21.38
N PHE A 255 6.39 26.44 22.47
CA PHE A 255 5.16 25.79 22.92
C PHE A 255 4.01 25.89 21.90
N SER A 256 3.79 27.09 21.35
CA SER A 256 2.77 27.33 20.34
C SER A 256 3.01 26.49 19.08
N LEU A 257 4.27 26.36 18.67
CA LEU A 257 4.68 25.53 17.54
C LEU A 257 4.47 24.03 17.82
N ALA A 258 4.76 23.57 19.03
CA ALA A 258 4.54 22.19 19.43
C ALA A 258 3.04 21.84 19.43
N LYS A 259 2.22 22.69 20.03
CA LYS A 259 0.75 22.55 20.04
C LYS A 259 0.17 22.54 18.62
N ALA A 260 0.66 23.39 17.75
CA ALA A 260 0.23 23.49 16.37
C ALA A 260 0.64 22.26 15.54
N SER A 261 1.85 21.75 15.75
CA SER A 261 2.37 20.56 15.05
C SER A 261 1.66 19.27 15.42
N SER A 262 1.00 19.22 16.60
CA SER A 262 0.25 18.03 17.05
C SER A 262 -1.16 17.92 16.48
N GLY A 263 -1.62 18.88 15.72
CA GLY A 263 -3.01 18.98 15.30
C GLY A 263 -4.00 19.34 16.40
N ASN A 264 -3.53 19.56 17.65
CA ASN A 264 -4.36 19.91 18.82
C ASN A 264 -4.62 21.43 18.92
N ILE A 265 -4.78 22.10 17.79
CA ILE A 265 -5.17 23.52 17.75
C ILE A 265 -6.69 23.60 17.85
N GLU A 266 -7.20 24.23 18.88
CA GLU A 266 -8.58 24.72 18.91
C GLU A 266 -8.66 25.99 18.06
N LEU A 267 -9.27 25.87 16.89
CA LEU A 267 -9.50 27.00 15.99
C LEU A 267 -10.84 27.63 16.30
N HIS A 268 -10.84 28.96 16.40
CA HIS A 268 -12.04 29.78 16.54
C HIS A 268 -12.28 30.58 15.27
N PRO A 269 -12.89 29.93 14.24
CA PRO A 269 -13.10 30.61 12.95
C PRO A 269 -14.09 31.73 13.11
N GLU A 270 -13.68 32.92 12.69
CA GLU A 270 -14.50 34.14 12.62
C GLU A 270 -14.36 34.79 11.24
N LYS A 271 -15.31 35.64 10.91
CA LYS A 271 -15.30 36.36 9.65
C LYS A 271 -14.55 37.67 9.82
N PHE A 272 -13.50 37.87 9.05
CA PHE A 272 -12.72 39.12 9.04
C PHE A 272 -12.21 39.45 7.64
N GLU A 273 -11.75 40.69 7.47
CA GLU A 273 -11.18 41.17 6.21
C GLU A 273 -9.66 41.23 6.28
N LEU A 274 -8.99 40.51 5.35
CA LEU A 274 -7.54 40.35 5.34
C LEU A 274 -6.82 41.68 5.22
N ASN A 275 -7.25 42.60 4.33
CA ASN A 275 -6.60 43.88 4.16
C ASN A 275 -6.62 44.73 5.44
N ARG A 276 -7.75 44.72 6.16
CA ARG A 276 -7.87 45.41 7.46
C ARG A 276 -6.96 44.79 8.52
N LEU A 277 -6.87 43.48 8.57
CA LEU A 277 -5.99 42.80 9.53
C LEU A 277 -4.51 43.20 9.28
N VAL A 278 -4.08 43.18 8.02
CA VAL A 278 -2.71 43.61 7.65
C VAL A 278 -2.47 45.06 8.01
N GLU A 279 -3.44 45.97 7.77
CA GLU A 279 -3.35 47.39 8.15
C GLU A 279 -3.23 47.55 9.68
N GLN A 280 -4.02 46.81 10.47
CA GLN A 280 -3.94 46.80 11.91
C GLN A 280 -2.53 46.41 12.40
N ILE A 281 -1.94 45.36 11.83
CA ILE A 281 -0.60 44.91 12.21
C ILE A 281 0.45 46.00 11.93
N PHE A 282 0.33 46.70 10.77
CA PHE A 282 1.19 47.84 10.49
C PHE A 282 1.00 49.01 11.45
N ALA A 283 -0.22 49.22 11.95
CA ALA A 283 -0.48 50.22 12.98
C ALA A 283 0.16 49.83 14.34
N ASP A 284 0.01 48.57 14.71
CA ASP A 284 0.57 48.01 15.95
C ASP A 284 2.13 48.02 15.93
N MET A 285 2.74 47.86 14.74
CA MET A 285 4.19 47.84 14.52
C MET A 285 4.76 49.18 14.04
N HIS A 286 4.01 50.26 14.12
CA HIS A 286 4.37 51.57 13.53
C HIS A 286 5.77 52.02 13.89
N ASP A 287 6.17 51.99 15.15
CA ASP A 287 7.46 52.44 15.63
C ASP A 287 8.60 51.61 15.07
N HIS A 288 8.48 50.28 15.04
CA HIS A 288 9.46 49.37 14.47
C HIS A 288 9.62 49.58 12.94
N VAL A 289 8.51 49.80 12.26
CA VAL A 289 8.52 50.11 10.82
C VAL A 289 9.24 51.43 10.54
N LYS A 290 9.00 52.46 11.38
CA LYS A 290 9.62 53.76 11.23
C LYS A 290 11.13 53.74 11.51
N GLU A 291 11.54 52.99 12.51
CA GLU A 291 12.95 52.84 12.91
C GLU A 291 13.74 51.97 11.90
N SER A 292 13.11 51.11 11.13
CA SER A 292 13.77 50.17 10.22
C SER A 292 14.43 50.80 9.01
N GLU A 293 14.10 52.05 8.69
CA GLU A 293 14.53 52.76 7.43
C GLU A 293 14.09 52.04 6.15
N LEU A 294 13.07 51.14 6.22
CA LEU A 294 12.49 50.44 5.09
C LEU A 294 11.25 51.15 4.57
N GLN A 295 11.04 51.07 3.26
CA GLN A 295 9.83 51.57 2.63
C GLN A 295 8.84 50.45 2.33
N PHE A 296 7.78 50.32 3.13
CA PHE A 296 6.71 49.36 2.85
C PHE A 296 5.76 49.88 1.77
N VAL A 297 5.62 49.11 0.68
CA VAL A 297 4.72 49.40 -0.42
C VAL A 297 3.56 48.43 -0.40
N LYS A 298 2.41 48.92 0.02
CA LYS A 298 1.18 48.12 0.13
C LYS A 298 0.47 48.12 -1.21
N GLN A 299 0.20 46.95 -1.79
CA GLN A 299 -0.50 46.71 -3.03
C GLN A 299 -1.67 45.76 -2.74
N PHE A 300 -2.70 46.31 -2.10
CA PHE A 300 -3.87 45.53 -1.76
C PHE A 300 -4.85 45.48 -2.91
N THR A 301 -5.50 44.31 -3.10
CA THR A 301 -6.58 44.18 -4.07
C THR A 301 -7.80 45.01 -3.64
N GLU A 302 -8.53 45.54 -4.61
CA GLU A 302 -9.83 46.19 -4.38
C GLU A 302 -10.99 45.20 -4.28
N GLU A 303 -10.73 43.91 -4.60
CA GLU A 303 -11.70 42.86 -4.48
C GLU A 303 -12.01 42.54 -2.99
N ASN A 304 -13.14 41.88 -2.76
CA ASN A 304 -13.52 41.47 -1.42
C ASN A 304 -12.48 40.51 -0.82
N THR A 305 -11.87 40.87 0.31
CA THR A 305 -10.84 40.10 1.03
C THR A 305 -11.38 39.44 2.33
N GLU A 306 -12.71 39.28 2.43
CA GLU A 306 -13.33 38.58 3.55
C GLU A 306 -12.99 37.09 3.52
N ILE A 307 -12.54 36.55 4.67
CA ILE A 307 -12.26 35.15 4.90
C ILE A 307 -12.91 34.68 6.20
N ILE A 308 -13.21 33.38 6.29
CA ILE A 308 -13.64 32.72 7.52
C ILE A 308 -12.46 31.85 8.01
N SER A 309 -11.75 32.35 9.00
CA SER A 309 -10.55 31.73 9.55
C SER A 309 -10.35 32.17 11.00
N ASP A 310 -9.30 31.65 11.64
CA ASP A 310 -8.92 32.12 12.98
C ASP A 310 -8.07 33.38 12.87
N ASN A 311 -8.64 34.52 13.31
CA ASN A 311 -8.01 35.82 13.24
C ASN A 311 -6.71 35.90 14.06
N MET A 312 -6.65 35.29 15.25
CA MET A 312 -5.47 35.29 16.11
C MET A 312 -4.28 34.58 15.48
N TYR A 313 -4.51 33.39 14.89
CA TYR A 313 -3.44 32.66 14.19
C TYR A 313 -3.02 33.37 12.93
N PHE A 314 -3.98 33.97 12.21
CA PHE A 314 -3.67 34.73 10.99
C PHE A 314 -2.89 36.01 11.30
N TYR A 315 -3.25 36.74 12.36
CA TYR A 315 -2.47 37.87 12.87
C TYR A 315 -1.01 37.47 13.11
N ARG A 316 -0.77 36.36 13.80
CA ARG A 316 0.59 35.89 14.08
C ARG A 316 1.36 35.48 12.82
N ILE A 317 0.68 34.92 11.82
CA ILE A 317 1.30 34.64 10.50
C ILE A 317 1.81 35.94 9.88
N CYS A 318 0.95 36.92 9.76
CA CYS A 318 1.30 38.22 9.17
C CYS A 318 2.40 38.95 9.98
N GLN A 319 2.28 38.97 11.30
CA GLN A 319 3.27 39.55 12.18
C GLN A 319 4.66 38.92 11.96
N ASN A 320 4.76 37.58 12.00
CA ASN A 320 6.04 36.90 11.79
C ASN A 320 6.65 37.20 10.41
N LEU A 321 5.83 37.32 9.37
CA LEU A 321 6.31 37.65 8.03
C LEU A 321 6.80 39.10 7.94
N ILE A 322 6.10 40.06 8.57
CA ILE A 322 6.51 41.47 8.61
C ILE A 322 7.79 41.62 9.46
N GLU A 323 7.86 40.97 10.63
CA GLU A 323 9.06 40.98 11.48
C GLU A 323 10.28 40.41 10.74
N ASN A 324 10.09 39.31 9.97
CA ASN A 324 11.15 38.75 9.13
C ASN A 324 11.62 39.80 8.07
N ALA A 325 10.68 40.49 7.43
CA ALA A 325 11.04 41.51 6.47
C ALA A 325 11.78 42.71 7.12
N LEU A 326 11.34 43.16 8.29
CA LEU A 326 12.01 44.22 9.05
C LEU A 326 13.45 43.84 9.40
N LYS A 327 13.67 42.58 9.72
CA LYS A 327 14.92 42.08 10.29
C LYS A 327 15.97 41.72 9.23
N TYR A 328 15.54 41.14 8.12
CA TYR A 328 16.44 40.56 7.13
C TYR A 328 16.56 41.37 5.82
N SER A 329 15.81 42.46 5.70
CA SER A 329 15.94 43.35 4.53
C SER A 329 17.20 44.21 4.59
N ALA A 330 17.76 44.47 3.44
CA ALA A 330 18.79 45.47 3.29
C ALA A 330 18.21 46.85 3.61
N LYS A 331 18.95 47.68 4.39
CA LYS A 331 18.53 49.04 4.72
C LYS A 331 18.22 49.88 3.48
N HIS A 332 17.30 50.81 3.63
CA HIS A 332 16.88 51.76 2.55
C HIS A 332 16.28 51.07 1.30
N THR A 333 15.82 49.80 1.44
CA THR A 333 15.13 49.07 0.37
C THR A 333 13.60 49.09 0.56
N ARG A 334 12.89 48.59 -0.46
CA ARG A 334 11.43 48.49 -0.42
C ARG A 334 10.99 47.07 -0.06
N VAL A 335 9.96 46.99 0.76
CA VAL A 335 9.25 45.76 1.06
C VAL A 335 7.85 45.83 0.46
N PHE A 336 7.51 44.92 -0.45
CA PHE A 336 6.21 44.86 -1.09
C PHE A 336 5.29 43.93 -0.32
N VAL A 337 4.10 44.41 0.02
CA VAL A 337 3.04 43.60 0.67
C VAL A 337 1.84 43.61 -0.27
N LYS A 338 1.53 42.45 -0.83
CA LYS A 338 0.46 42.30 -1.81
C LYS A 338 -0.62 41.35 -1.29
N THR A 339 -1.87 41.73 -1.58
CA THR A 339 -3.01 40.82 -1.45
C THR A 339 -3.68 40.66 -2.79
N TYR A 340 -4.04 39.44 -3.16
CA TYR A 340 -4.74 39.17 -4.41
C TYR A 340 -5.54 37.87 -4.33
N GLN A 341 -6.56 37.75 -5.17
CA GLN A 341 -7.29 36.50 -5.34
C GLN A 341 -6.66 35.67 -6.46
N LYS A 342 -6.50 34.38 -6.26
CA LYS A 342 -6.00 33.46 -7.27
C LYS A 342 -7.13 33.10 -8.24
N GLU A 343 -6.97 33.44 -9.53
CA GLU A 343 -7.99 33.32 -10.58
C GLU A 343 -8.58 31.88 -10.72
N SER A 344 -7.80 30.85 -10.39
CA SER A 344 -8.17 29.44 -10.56
C SER A 344 -8.77 28.78 -9.33
N SER A 345 -8.80 29.46 -8.18
CA SER A 345 -9.24 28.88 -6.91
C SER A 345 -9.92 29.93 -6.00
N ASN A 346 -10.81 29.50 -5.11
CA ASN A 346 -11.42 30.37 -4.09
C ASN A 346 -10.45 30.64 -2.92
N HIS A 347 -9.18 31.00 -3.26
CA HIS A 347 -8.13 31.28 -2.28
C HIS A 347 -7.70 32.73 -2.34
N LEU A 348 -7.42 33.28 -1.16
CA LEU A 348 -6.85 34.59 -1.01
C LEU A 348 -5.35 34.45 -0.70
N CYS A 349 -4.54 35.27 -1.36
CA CYS A 349 -3.09 35.24 -1.22
C CYS A 349 -2.59 36.51 -0.53
N LEU A 350 -1.68 36.32 0.43
CA LEU A 350 -0.83 37.36 1.00
C LEU A 350 0.61 37.09 0.60
N GLU A 351 1.23 38.02 -0.11
CA GLU A 351 2.62 37.94 -0.59
C GLU A 351 3.43 39.07 0.04
N ILE A 352 4.56 38.74 0.65
CA ILE A 352 5.54 39.69 1.17
C ILE A 352 6.85 39.45 0.45
N THR A 353 7.37 40.49 -0.22
CA THR A 353 8.63 40.43 -0.96
C THR A 353 9.58 41.48 -0.42
N ASN A 354 10.78 41.07 -0.03
CA ASN A 354 11.83 41.95 0.43
C ASN A 354 13.18 41.61 -0.23
N THR A 355 14.10 42.57 -0.24
CA THR A 355 15.48 42.40 -0.67
C THR A 355 16.34 42.06 0.53
N ALA A 356 16.99 40.91 0.54
CA ALA A 356 17.82 40.44 1.66
C ALA A 356 19.12 41.28 1.76
N GLY A 357 19.58 41.50 2.98
CA GLY A 357 20.85 42.18 3.25
C GLY A 357 22.09 41.27 3.23
N TYR A 358 21.90 39.99 2.89
CA TYR A 358 22.94 38.98 2.92
C TYR A 358 22.72 37.93 1.81
N PRO A 359 23.76 37.15 1.42
CA PRO A 359 23.61 36.07 0.44
C PRO A 359 22.69 34.96 0.94
N MET A 360 21.74 34.53 0.13
CA MET A 360 20.77 33.47 0.45
C MET A 360 21.20 32.14 -0.15
N ASP A 361 22.18 31.46 0.46
CA ASP A 361 22.76 30.18 0.03
C ASP A 361 22.03 28.97 0.66
N PHE A 362 20.72 29.04 0.83
CA PHE A 362 19.91 28.00 1.45
C PHE A 362 18.68 27.67 0.60
N THR A 363 18.17 26.46 0.80
CA THR A 363 16.95 26.00 0.12
C THR A 363 15.70 26.44 0.88
N LYS A 364 14.55 26.37 0.20
CA LYS A 364 13.24 26.61 0.80
C LYS A 364 12.96 25.66 1.97
N GLU A 365 13.35 24.40 1.84
CA GLU A 365 13.15 23.37 2.86
C GLU A 365 13.96 23.67 4.11
N GLU A 366 15.23 24.06 3.94
CA GLU A 366 16.12 24.38 5.06
C GLU A 366 15.64 25.58 5.86
N ILE A 367 15.19 26.66 5.20
CA ILE A 367 14.81 27.91 5.91
C ILE A 367 13.48 27.76 6.68
N ILE A 368 12.63 26.77 6.35
CA ILE A 368 11.41 26.46 7.08
C ILE A 368 11.70 25.56 8.30
N GLU A 369 12.86 24.92 8.36
CA GLU A 369 13.24 24.11 9.51
C GLU A 369 13.36 24.92 10.79
N ARG A 370 13.05 24.28 11.92
CA ARG A 370 13.10 24.92 13.25
C ARG A 370 14.53 25.26 13.61
N PHE A 371 14.75 26.47 14.13
CA PHE A 371 16.05 26.98 14.54
C PHE A 371 17.05 27.21 13.39
N PHE A 372 16.60 27.08 12.15
CA PHE A 372 17.45 27.43 11.00
C PHE A 372 17.62 28.95 10.88
N ARG A 373 18.83 29.39 10.55
CA ARG A 373 19.17 30.78 10.34
C ARG A 373 20.04 30.88 9.10
N GLY A 374 19.57 31.66 8.13
CA GLY A 374 20.27 31.84 6.85
C GLY A 374 21.53 32.72 6.96
N ASP A 375 21.63 33.57 8.00
CA ASP A 375 22.77 34.39 8.26
C ASP A 375 23.87 33.63 9.02
N LYS A 376 25.01 33.38 8.36
CA LYS A 376 26.18 32.70 8.99
C LYS A 376 26.89 33.57 10.05
N GLU A 377 26.64 34.86 10.07
CA GLU A 377 27.33 35.83 10.93
C GLU A 377 26.62 36.13 12.26
N ARG A 378 25.72 35.33 12.76
CA ARG A 378 25.05 35.43 14.09
C ARG A 378 24.73 36.88 14.59
N SER A 379 24.82 37.90 13.69
CA SER A 379 24.70 39.31 14.00
C SER A 379 23.25 39.78 14.13
N SER A 380 22.31 39.04 13.49
CA SER A 380 20.91 39.42 13.54
C SER A 380 20.20 38.73 14.73
N GLU A 381 19.43 39.50 15.47
CA GLU A 381 18.60 39.01 16.57
C GLU A 381 17.44 38.14 16.05
N GLY A 382 17.37 36.82 16.38
CA GLY A 382 16.26 35.97 16.03
C GLY A 382 16.40 34.52 16.44
N ASN A 383 15.25 33.87 16.67
CA ASN A 383 15.16 32.55 17.23
C ASN A 383 15.10 31.43 16.17
N GLY A 384 15.01 31.79 14.86
CA GLY A 384 14.86 30.81 13.79
C GLY A 384 13.54 30.01 13.83
N LEU A 385 12.51 30.55 14.48
CA LEU A 385 11.21 29.88 14.63
C LEU A 385 10.11 30.53 13.80
N GLY A 386 10.29 31.79 13.34
CA GLY A 386 9.22 32.57 12.69
C GLY A 386 8.60 31.89 11.47
N LEU A 387 9.41 31.43 10.51
CA LEU A 387 8.91 30.76 9.30
C LEU A 387 8.35 29.36 9.57
N ALA A 388 8.89 28.63 10.55
CA ALA A 388 8.33 27.37 11.00
C ALA A 388 6.93 27.56 11.63
N ILE A 389 6.74 28.65 12.39
CA ILE A 389 5.43 29.04 12.94
C ILE A 389 4.45 29.37 11.80
N VAL A 390 4.86 30.20 10.82
CA VAL A 390 4.05 30.54 9.66
C VAL A 390 3.61 29.27 8.93
N SER A 391 4.56 28.40 8.56
CA SER A 391 4.26 27.15 7.84
C SER A 391 3.28 26.26 8.61
N THR A 392 3.46 26.14 9.93
CA THR A 392 2.62 25.29 10.79
C THR A 392 1.20 25.87 10.92
N TYR A 393 1.09 27.19 11.13
CA TYR A 393 -0.21 27.84 11.28
C TYR A 393 -0.99 27.90 9.97
N VAL A 394 -0.33 28.19 8.86
CA VAL A 394 -0.97 28.17 7.53
C VAL A 394 -1.55 26.78 7.25
N LYS A 395 -0.79 25.70 7.52
CA LYS A 395 -1.29 24.33 7.41
C LYS A 395 -2.50 24.06 8.31
N ALA A 396 -2.43 24.52 9.56
CA ALA A 396 -3.51 24.33 10.52
C ALA A 396 -4.78 25.09 10.09
N LEU A 397 -4.64 26.22 9.40
CA LEU A 397 -5.74 26.98 8.82
C LEU A 397 -6.25 26.41 7.46
N GLY A 398 -5.67 25.30 6.97
CA GLY A 398 -6.04 24.67 5.70
C GLY A 398 -5.49 25.39 4.47
N GLY A 399 -4.45 26.20 4.63
CA GLY A 399 -3.78 26.96 3.57
C GLY A 399 -2.46 26.34 3.12
N GLU A 400 -1.82 26.99 2.17
CA GLU A 400 -0.48 26.66 1.65
C GLU A 400 0.49 27.80 1.89
N PHE A 401 1.72 27.45 2.27
CA PHE A 401 2.83 28.39 2.45
C PHE A 401 3.95 28.08 1.49
N ASP A 402 4.35 29.07 0.70
CA ASP A 402 5.43 28.94 -0.26
C ASP A 402 6.47 30.06 -0.13
N ILE A 403 7.73 29.72 -0.38
CA ILE A 403 8.85 30.64 -0.38
C ILE A 403 9.54 30.57 -1.74
N LYS A 404 9.81 31.72 -2.33
CA LYS A 404 10.62 31.84 -3.54
C LYS A 404 11.80 32.75 -3.28
N ILE A 405 12.98 32.29 -3.65
CA ILE A 405 14.22 33.02 -3.56
C ILE A 405 14.69 33.27 -5.01
N ASP A 406 14.87 34.51 -5.34
CA ASP A 406 15.36 34.92 -6.67
C ASP A 406 16.46 35.96 -6.48
N CYS A 407 17.72 35.55 -6.66
CA CYS A 407 18.91 36.34 -6.37
C CYS A 407 18.89 36.83 -4.89
N ASP A 408 18.74 38.13 -4.68
CA ASP A 408 18.62 38.78 -3.38
C ASP A 408 17.17 39.07 -2.95
N GLN A 409 16.20 38.63 -3.72
CA GLN A 409 14.78 38.78 -3.39
C GLN A 409 14.26 37.55 -2.64
N PHE A 410 13.72 37.81 -1.47
CA PHE A 410 12.98 36.80 -0.68
C PHE A 410 11.49 37.10 -0.76
N LYS A 411 10.71 36.12 -1.22
CA LYS A 411 9.28 36.20 -1.38
C LYS A 411 8.59 35.12 -0.57
N ALA A 412 7.77 35.50 0.41
CA ALA A 412 6.91 34.63 1.19
C ALA A 412 5.46 34.78 0.69
N CYS A 413 4.82 33.66 0.37
CA CYS A 413 3.45 33.62 -0.09
C CYS A 413 2.62 32.72 0.81
N VAL A 414 1.51 33.26 1.32
CA VAL A 414 0.50 32.56 2.12
C VAL A 414 -0.78 32.50 1.32
N GLU A 415 -1.26 31.32 1.05
CA GLU A 415 -2.50 31.05 0.32
C GLU A 415 -3.52 30.43 1.27
N ILE A 416 -4.68 31.07 1.47
CA ILE A 416 -5.72 30.62 2.41
C ILE A 416 -7.05 30.47 1.68
N PRO A 417 -7.81 29.38 1.89
CA PRO A 417 -9.17 29.25 1.37
C PRO A 417 -10.10 30.27 2.04
N ARG A 418 -10.98 30.91 1.27
CA ARG A 418 -11.97 31.89 1.81
C ARG A 418 -12.95 31.26 2.78
N GLU A 419 -13.31 30.00 2.53
CA GLU A 419 -14.20 29.21 3.38
C GLU A 419 -13.59 27.82 3.55
N ARG A 420 -13.57 27.31 4.75
CA ARG A 420 -13.18 25.92 4.98
C ARG A 420 -14.24 24.98 4.47
N SER A 421 -13.86 23.94 3.76
CA SER A 421 -14.77 22.87 3.37
C SER A 421 -15.31 22.18 4.63
N LYS A 422 -16.65 21.98 4.70
CA LYS A 422 -17.31 21.28 5.81
C LYS A 422 -16.78 19.85 6.09
N ARG A 423 -15.98 19.29 5.17
CA ARG A 423 -15.39 17.95 5.30
C ARG A 423 -14.12 17.89 6.17
N GLU A 424 -13.56 19.04 6.55
CA GLU A 424 -12.34 19.09 7.39
C GLU A 424 -12.63 19.45 8.86
N LEU A 425 -13.91 19.55 9.21
CA LEU A 425 -14.41 19.85 10.58
C LEU A 425 -15.00 18.62 11.29
N GLU A 426 -15.06 17.47 10.63
CA GLU A 426 -15.42 16.15 11.19
C GLU A 426 -14.15 15.26 11.31
#